data_01576fb4e9489e3af5f59d3056f7ac36
#
_entry.id   01576fb4e9489e3af5f59d3056f7ac36
#
_cell.length_a   1.000
_cell.length_b   1.000
_cell.length_c   1.000
_cell.angle_alpha   90.00
_cell.angle_beta   90.00
_cell.angle_gamma   90.00
#
_symmetry.space_group_name_H-M   'P 1'
#
loop_
_entity.id
_entity.type
_entity.pdbx_description
1 polymer ?
#
loop_
_entity_poly.entity_id
_entity_poly.type
_entity_poly.pdbx_seq_one_letter_code
_entity_poly.pdbx_strand_id
1 'polypeptide(L)'
;MAKAKKQEKLNDKVKTKKIKKFDIDKYTSDESKEVKKFVIILLSIIVLVLAVYGITRLINKNKDDNSNDTTVTAGSIDYDKVSVGTLFNRADNEYYVIVYDGEAPNAIYYSALMNKYMDKEKSNKVYFCDLSNELNKKYYVGEDKDSNPNATTSSELAFKDLTLIKIKNGKIVKYLETLDTIKTELGI
;
A
#
# COMPACT_ATOMS: atom_id res chain seq x y z
N MET A 1 18.61 53.02 39.71
CA MET A 1 18.89 53.57 38.37
C MET A 1 19.64 52.61 37.41
N ALA A 2 19.96 51.39 37.77
CA ALA A 2 20.74 50.47 36.94
C ALA A 2 19.89 49.55 36.03
N LYS A 3 18.57 49.37 36.25
CA LYS A 3 17.70 48.50 35.44
C LYS A 3 17.17 49.16 34.16
N ALA A 4 17.08 50.49 34.09
CA ALA A 4 16.59 51.17 32.88
C ALA A 4 17.62 51.21 31.75
N LYS A 5 18.92 51.30 32.05
CA LYS A 5 20.01 51.31 31.04
C LYS A 5 20.28 49.95 30.34
N LYS A 6 19.75 48.84 30.91
CA LYS A 6 19.95 47.51 30.32
C LYS A 6 18.88 47.17 29.28
N GLN A 7 17.68 47.77 29.39
CA GLN A 7 16.61 47.60 28.43
C GLN A 7 16.79 48.40 27.14
N GLU A 8 17.39 49.59 27.26
CA GLU A 8 17.65 50.48 26.12
C GLU A 8 18.73 49.89 25.17
N LYS A 9 19.74 49.18 25.70
CA LYS A 9 20.76 48.49 24.89
C LYS A 9 20.28 47.18 24.23
N LEU A 10 19.18 46.60 24.67
CA LEU A 10 18.59 45.41 24.05
C LEU A 10 17.70 45.78 22.85
N ASN A 11 17.04 46.92 22.89
CA ASN A 11 16.18 47.40 21.79
C ASN A 11 16.96 47.93 20.59
N ASP A 12 18.18 48.43 20.78
CA ASP A 12 19.02 48.88 19.66
C ASP A 12 19.66 47.71 18.86
N LYS A 13 19.78 46.52 19.44
CA LYS A 13 20.30 45.35 18.72
C LYS A 13 19.25 44.61 17.83
N VAL A 14 18.01 44.94 17.97
CA VAL A 14 16.92 44.31 17.17
C VAL A 14 16.61 45.09 15.89
N LYS A 15 17.08 46.36 15.76
CA LYS A 15 16.71 47.24 14.64
C LYS A 15 17.60 47.18 13.39
N THR A 16 18.61 46.32 13.32
CA THR A 16 19.53 46.31 12.16
C THR A 16 19.83 44.91 11.60
N LYS A 17 18.76 44.08 11.43
CA LYS A 17 18.79 43.10 10.35
C LYS A 17 17.87 43.55 9.23
N LYS A 18 18.27 44.65 8.54
CA LYS A 18 17.76 44.91 7.19
C LYS A 18 18.13 43.72 6.33
N ILE A 19 17.12 42.93 5.96
CA ILE A 19 17.19 41.97 4.86
C ILE A 19 17.77 42.77 3.68
N LYS A 20 19.00 42.48 3.28
CA LYS A 20 19.56 43.02 2.04
C LYS A 20 18.60 42.62 0.92
N LYS A 21 17.82 43.56 0.42
CA LYS A 21 17.15 43.40 -0.85
C LYS A 21 18.23 43.02 -1.85
N PHE A 22 18.06 41.86 -2.46
CA PHE A 22 18.91 41.41 -3.53
C PHE A 22 18.65 42.35 -4.69
N ASP A 23 19.58 43.30 -4.90
CA ASP A 23 19.54 44.30 -5.98
C ASP A 23 19.83 43.55 -7.31
N ILE A 24 18.75 43.17 -7.99
CA ILE A 24 18.80 42.52 -9.30
C ILE A 24 19.31 43.48 -10.40
N ASP A 25 19.29 44.77 -10.11
CA ASP A 25 19.59 45.81 -11.13
C ASP A 25 21.11 46.05 -11.40
N LYS A 26 21.99 45.33 -10.72
CA LYS A 26 23.43 45.53 -10.85
C LYS A 26 24.11 44.76 -12.01
N TYR A 27 23.34 43.95 -12.76
CA TYR A 27 23.86 43.13 -13.87
C TYR A 27 23.13 43.49 -15.17
N THR A 28 23.32 44.70 -15.67
CA THR A 28 22.74 45.14 -16.95
C THR A 28 23.83 45.30 -18.02
N SER A 29 24.19 44.19 -18.63
CA SER A 29 24.68 44.14 -20.01
C SER A 29 23.72 43.26 -20.83
N ASP A 30 23.73 43.31 -22.16
CA ASP A 30 22.76 42.56 -23.00
C ASP A 30 22.84 41.04 -22.79
N GLU A 31 23.96 40.47 -22.37
CA GLU A 31 24.12 39.12 -21.90
C GLU A 31 23.27 38.81 -20.65
N SER A 32 22.99 39.83 -19.85
CA SER A 32 22.20 39.67 -18.62
C SER A 32 20.73 39.43 -18.84
N LYS A 33 20.16 39.74 -20.01
CA LYS A 33 18.76 39.52 -20.34
C LYS A 33 18.50 38.03 -20.59
N GLU A 34 19.44 37.33 -21.21
CA GLU A 34 19.35 35.89 -21.41
C GLU A 34 19.55 35.13 -20.11
N VAL A 35 20.51 35.55 -19.30
CA VAL A 35 20.74 34.97 -17.97
C VAL A 35 19.53 35.20 -17.05
N LYS A 36 18.88 36.37 -17.09
CA LYS A 36 17.63 36.63 -16.35
C LYS A 36 16.51 35.70 -16.79
N LYS A 37 16.32 35.47 -18.09
CA LYS A 37 15.34 34.52 -18.62
C LYS A 37 15.63 33.10 -18.14
N PHE A 38 16.90 32.69 -18.20
CA PHE A 38 17.32 31.36 -17.72
C PHE A 38 17.06 31.18 -16.22
N VAL A 39 17.41 32.18 -15.39
CA VAL A 39 17.14 32.13 -13.95
C VAL A 39 15.64 32.07 -13.63
N ILE A 40 14.80 32.80 -14.39
CA ILE A 40 13.35 32.76 -14.21
C ILE A 40 12.81 31.36 -14.55
N ILE A 41 13.27 30.77 -15.65
CA ILE A 41 12.89 29.42 -16.05
C ILE A 41 13.32 28.39 -14.99
N LEU A 42 14.56 28.50 -14.52
CA LEU A 42 15.08 27.60 -13.48
C LEU A 42 14.24 27.71 -12.17
N LEU A 43 13.94 28.94 -11.75
CA LEU A 43 13.08 29.16 -10.58
C LEU A 43 11.66 28.59 -10.77
N SER A 44 11.10 28.74 -11.98
CA SER A 44 9.77 28.20 -12.26
C SER A 44 9.74 26.67 -12.19
N ILE A 45 10.79 26.01 -12.65
CA ILE A 45 10.95 24.55 -12.55
C ILE A 45 11.04 24.12 -11.08
N ILE A 46 11.84 24.81 -10.27
CA ILE A 46 11.98 24.53 -8.83
C ILE A 46 10.64 24.69 -8.12
N VAL A 47 9.88 25.74 -8.40
CA VAL A 47 8.56 25.96 -7.81
C VAL A 47 7.58 24.85 -8.23
N LEU A 48 7.63 24.42 -9.48
CA LEU A 48 6.79 23.31 -9.98
C LEU A 48 7.12 21.99 -9.28
N VAL A 49 8.40 21.67 -9.14
CA VAL A 49 8.85 20.47 -8.41
C VAL A 49 8.42 20.52 -6.94
N LEU A 50 8.56 21.66 -6.27
CA LEU A 50 8.12 21.84 -4.89
C LEU A 50 6.60 21.74 -4.75
N ALA A 51 5.83 22.22 -5.73
CA ALA A 51 4.37 22.10 -5.75
C ALA A 51 3.96 20.62 -5.90
N VAL A 52 4.55 19.88 -6.84
CA VAL A 52 4.29 18.45 -7.01
C VAL A 52 4.68 17.68 -5.74
N TYR A 53 5.84 17.97 -5.16
CA TYR A 53 6.26 17.35 -3.90
C TYR A 53 5.29 17.66 -2.75
N GLY A 54 4.83 18.91 -2.63
CA GLY A 54 3.85 19.32 -1.62
C GLY A 54 2.50 18.61 -1.78
N ILE A 55 2.00 18.51 -3.02
CA ILE A 55 0.76 17.80 -3.33
C ILE A 55 0.91 16.31 -3.01
N THR A 56 2.01 15.68 -3.43
CA THR A 56 2.29 14.26 -3.15
C THR A 56 2.34 13.99 -1.64
N ARG A 57 2.97 14.90 -0.88
CA ARG A 57 3.05 14.79 0.59
C ARG A 57 1.69 14.97 1.28
N LEU A 58 0.85 15.88 0.75
CA LEU A 58 -0.52 16.08 1.28
C LEU A 58 -1.42 14.88 0.99
N ILE A 59 -1.31 14.29 -0.20
CA ILE A 59 -2.07 13.08 -0.57
C ILE A 59 -1.62 11.90 0.30
N ASN A 60 -0.32 11.72 0.51
CA ASN A 60 0.19 10.65 1.36
C ASN A 60 -0.17 10.86 2.85
N LYS A 61 -0.23 12.11 3.34
CA LYS A 61 -0.60 12.38 4.73
C LYS A 61 -2.07 12.11 5.04
N ASN A 62 -2.94 12.14 4.02
CA ASN A 62 -4.35 11.77 4.16
C ASN A 62 -4.60 10.27 3.93
N LYS A 63 -3.55 9.48 3.65
CA LYS A 63 -3.62 8.02 3.45
C LYS A 63 -3.23 7.20 4.68
N ASP A 64 -2.83 7.85 5.77
CA ASP A 64 -2.39 7.13 6.97
C ASP A 64 -3.53 6.53 7.81
N ASP A 65 -4.80 6.71 7.40
CA ASP A 65 -5.97 6.15 8.08
C ASP A 65 -6.89 5.36 7.15
N ASN A 66 -6.48 4.27 6.56
CA ASN A 66 -7.30 3.29 5.83
C ASN A 66 -7.01 3.17 4.33
N SER A 67 -5.87 2.63 3.98
CA SER A 67 -5.82 1.84 2.76
C SER A 67 -4.67 0.84 2.84
N ASN A 68 -5.02 -0.43 2.87
CA ASN A 68 -4.16 -1.51 2.40
C ASN A 68 -3.86 -1.28 0.91
N ASP A 69 -3.07 -0.23 0.61
CA ASP A 69 -2.56 0.00 -0.73
C ASP A 69 -1.36 -0.93 -0.90
N THR A 70 -1.63 -2.10 -1.47
CA THR A 70 -0.60 -3.03 -1.94
C THR A 70 0.11 -2.44 -3.17
N THR A 71 0.73 -1.28 -3.04
CA THR A 71 1.85 -0.93 -3.90
C THR A 71 3.04 -1.76 -3.42
N VAL A 72 3.19 -2.93 -4.03
CA VAL A 72 4.36 -3.79 -3.80
C VAL A 72 5.59 -3.00 -4.21
N THR A 73 6.20 -2.31 -3.26
CA THR A 73 7.54 -1.76 -3.42
C THR A 73 8.48 -2.96 -3.56
N ALA A 74 9.28 -2.99 -4.60
CA ALA A 74 10.25 -4.06 -4.82
C ALA A 74 11.06 -4.29 -3.53
N GLY A 75 10.86 -5.45 -2.89
CA GLY A 75 11.52 -5.82 -1.64
C GLY A 75 10.62 -5.87 -0.40
N SER A 76 9.33 -5.51 -0.45
CA SER A 76 8.44 -5.76 0.68
C SER A 76 7.99 -7.21 0.71
N ILE A 77 8.16 -7.86 1.85
CA ILE A 77 7.64 -9.22 2.08
C ILE A 77 6.21 -9.07 2.59
N ASP A 78 5.26 -9.53 1.79
CA ASP A 78 3.87 -9.62 2.20
C ASP A 78 3.62 -10.97 2.86
N TYR A 79 3.56 -10.98 4.18
CA TYR A 79 3.40 -12.20 4.97
C TYR A 79 2.02 -12.85 4.81
N ASP A 80 1.04 -12.15 4.30
CA ASP A 80 -0.31 -12.65 4.10
C ASP A 80 -0.51 -13.29 2.72
N LYS A 81 0.43 -13.07 1.79
CA LYS A 81 0.47 -13.79 0.50
C LYS A 81 1.20 -15.10 0.64
N VAL A 82 0.57 -16.16 0.16
CA VAL A 82 1.07 -17.52 0.30
C VAL A 82 1.03 -18.27 -1.03
N SER A 83 1.95 -19.23 -1.20
CA SER A 83 1.87 -20.19 -2.29
C SER A 83 1.09 -21.43 -1.88
N VAL A 84 0.48 -22.11 -2.86
CA VAL A 84 -0.26 -23.37 -2.64
C VAL A 84 0.59 -24.41 -1.90
N GLY A 85 1.87 -24.48 -2.23
CA GLY A 85 2.80 -25.43 -1.59
C GLY A 85 2.97 -25.27 -0.07
N THR A 86 2.57 -24.11 0.48
CA THR A 86 2.74 -23.80 1.91
C THR A 86 1.43 -23.67 2.67
N LEU A 87 0.29 -23.98 2.04
CA LEU A 87 -1.04 -23.74 2.63
C LEU A 87 -1.27 -24.49 3.95
N PHE A 88 -0.71 -25.69 4.11
CA PHE A 88 -0.86 -26.51 5.32
C PHE A 88 0.19 -26.19 6.40
N ASN A 89 1.21 -25.40 6.08
CA ASN A 89 2.36 -25.13 6.95
C ASN A 89 2.39 -23.69 7.45
N ARG A 90 1.29 -23.24 8.07
CA ARG A 90 1.20 -21.93 8.71
C ARG A 90 1.38 -22.07 10.23
N ALA A 91 1.82 -20.98 10.86
CA ALA A 91 2.01 -20.95 12.32
C ALA A 91 0.66 -20.93 13.08
N ASP A 92 -0.39 -20.46 12.43
CA ASP A 92 -1.73 -20.35 13.03
C ASP A 92 -2.40 -21.72 13.12
N ASN A 93 -3.07 -22.00 14.22
CA ASN A 93 -3.80 -23.25 14.41
C ASN A 93 -5.09 -23.31 13.58
N GLU A 94 -5.70 -22.17 13.34
CA GLU A 94 -6.94 -22.04 12.57
C GLU A 94 -6.90 -20.74 11.75
N TYR A 95 -7.10 -20.84 10.43
CA TYR A 95 -7.03 -19.72 9.50
C TYR A 95 -7.84 -19.99 8.25
N TYR A 96 -8.13 -18.92 7.54
CA TYR A 96 -8.68 -18.97 6.19
C TYR A 96 -7.61 -18.75 5.14
N VAL A 97 -7.79 -19.36 3.98
CA VAL A 97 -7.05 -19.05 2.77
C VAL A 97 -8.06 -18.74 1.67
N ILE A 98 -8.00 -17.53 1.12
CA ILE A 98 -8.70 -17.18 -0.11
C ILE A 98 -7.81 -17.48 -1.30
N VAL A 99 -8.29 -18.36 -2.18
CA VAL A 99 -7.61 -18.73 -3.43
C VAL A 99 -8.38 -18.07 -4.57
N TYR A 100 -7.71 -17.37 -5.44
CA TYR A 100 -8.34 -16.60 -6.52
C TYR A 100 -7.35 -16.34 -7.64
N ASP A 101 -7.84 -16.05 -8.84
CA ASP A 101 -7.02 -15.55 -9.94
C ASP A 101 -6.86 -14.03 -9.79
N GLY A 102 -5.64 -13.58 -9.51
CA GLY A 102 -5.31 -12.15 -9.32
C GLY A 102 -5.48 -11.30 -10.58
N GLU A 103 -5.49 -11.92 -11.76
CA GLU A 103 -5.71 -11.26 -13.05
C GLU A 103 -7.20 -11.23 -13.45
N ALA A 104 -8.06 -11.95 -12.74
CA ALA A 104 -9.49 -11.96 -13.01
C ALA A 104 -10.14 -10.61 -12.68
N PRO A 105 -11.15 -10.17 -13.45
CA PRO A 105 -11.85 -8.90 -13.22
C PRO A 105 -12.46 -8.77 -11.80
N ASN A 106 -12.77 -9.89 -11.16
CA ASN A 106 -13.37 -9.94 -9.83
C ASN A 106 -12.35 -9.95 -8.68
N ALA A 107 -11.04 -10.00 -8.94
CA ALA A 107 -9.99 -10.08 -7.92
C ALA A 107 -10.07 -8.96 -6.88
N ILE A 108 -10.33 -7.72 -7.33
CA ILE A 108 -10.50 -6.54 -6.45
C ILE A 108 -11.67 -6.74 -5.50
N TYR A 109 -12.79 -7.29 -6.00
CA TYR A 109 -13.97 -7.54 -5.19
C TYR A 109 -13.69 -8.60 -4.11
N TYR A 110 -12.98 -9.68 -4.43
CA TYR A 110 -12.61 -10.72 -3.48
C TYR A 110 -11.69 -10.17 -2.37
N SER A 111 -10.71 -9.33 -2.74
CA SER A 111 -9.87 -8.62 -1.77
C SER A 111 -10.70 -7.74 -0.83
N ALA A 112 -11.63 -6.94 -1.36
CA ALA A 112 -12.50 -6.08 -0.55
C ALA A 112 -13.40 -6.89 0.40
N LEU A 113 -13.90 -8.05 -0.05
CA LEU A 113 -14.69 -8.96 0.76
C LEU A 113 -13.89 -9.49 1.97
N MET A 114 -12.64 -9.90 1.73
CA MET A 114 -11.77 -10.41 2.80
C MET A 114 -11.36 -9.31 3.76
N ASN A 115 -11.07 -8.10 3.28
CA ASN A 115 -10.77 -6.95 4.14
C ASN A 115 -11.94 -6.65 5.08
N LYS A 116 -13.19 -6.66 4.56
CA LYS A 116 -14.40 -6.48 5.39
C LYS A 116 -14.53 -7.55 6.48
N TYR A 117 -14.10 -8.78 6.21
CA TYR A 117 -14.07 -9.84 7.21
C TYR A 117 -12.97 -9.59 8.25
N MET A 118 -11.76 -9.21 7.81
CA MET A 118 -10.61 -8.98 8.70
C MET A 118 -10.81 -7.80 9.64
N ASP A 119 -11.63 -6.82 9.26
CA ASP A 119 -11.99 -5.67 10.10
C ASP A 119 -12.86 -6.05 11.32
N LYS A 120 -13.35 -7.30 11.39
CA LYS A 120 -14.12 -7.76 12.55
C LYS A 120 -13.23 -8.05 13.74
N GLU A 121 -13.67 -7.69 14.95
CA GLU A 121 -12.93 -7.87 16.20
C GLU A 121 -12.46 -9.33 16.48
N LYS A 122 -13.17 -10.32 15.93
CA LYS A 122 -12.90 -11.76 16.15
C LYS A 122 -12.73 -12.50 14.82
N SER A 123 -12.04 -11.89 13.87
CA SER A 123 -11.71 -12.55 12.61
C SER A 123 -10.58 -13.56 12.82
N ASN A 124 -10.65 -14.71 12.13
CA ASN A 124 -9.50 -15.58 12.00
C ASN A 124 -8.49 -14.94 11.04
N LYS A 125 -7.23 -15.32 11.17
CA LYS A 125 -6.20 -14.94 10.20
C LYS A 125 -6.62 -15.35 8.78
N VAL A 126 -6.36 -14.49 7.81
CA VAL A 126 -6.61 -14.73 6.39
C VAL A 126 -5.30 -14.69 5.63
N TYR A 127 -5.11 -15.65 4.74
CA TYR A 127 -4.02 -15.69 3.79
C TYR A 127 -4.58 -15.60 2.36
N PHE A 128 -3.81 -14.99 1.47
CA PHE A 128 -4.16 -14.76 0.07
C PHE A 128 -3.30 -15.63 -0.83
N CYS A 129 -3.91 -16.46 -1.64
CA CYS A 129 -3.24 -17.34 -2.59
C CYS A 129 -3.68 -17.00 -4.02
N ASP A 130 -2.81 -16.34 -4.74
CA ASP A 130 -3.05 -15.89 -6.10
C ASP A 130 -2.65 -16.99 -7.11
N LEU A 131 -3.62 -17.49 -7.88
CA LEU A 131 -3.43 -18.50 -8.92
C LEU A 131 -2.77 -17.95 -10.18
N SER A 132 -2.78 -16.63 -10.41
CA SER A 132 -2.05 -16.02 -11.53
C SER A 132 -0.53 -16.09 -11.33
N ASN A 133 -0.07 -16.26 -10.07
CA ASN A 133 1.35 -16.44 -9.77
C ASN A 133 1.89 -17.75 -10.35
N GLU A 134 3.04 -17.69 -11.02
CA GLU A 134 3.69 -18.84 -11.69
C GLU A 134 3.85 -20.08 -10.79
N LEU A 135 4.11 -19.91 -9.50
CA LEU A 135 4.24 -21.02 -8.55
C LEU A 135 2.92 -21.74 -8.27
N ASN A 136 1.79 -21.06 -8.50
CA ASN A 136 0.45 -21.54 -8.18
C ASN A 136 -0.34 -22.00 -9.41
N LYS A 137 0.01 -21.54 -10.62
CA LYS A 137 -0.74 -21.82 -11.87
C LYS A 137 -1.05 -23.29 -12.09
N LYS A 138 -0.14 -24.19 -11.73
CA LYS A 138 -0.34 -25.64 -11.90
C LYS A 138 -1.48 -26.23 -11.08
N TYR A 139 -1.95 -25.53 -10.07
CA TYR A 139 -3.04 -25.95 -9.20
C TYR A 139 -4.40 -25.41 -9.65
N TYR A 140 -4.42 -24.50 -10.62
CA TYR A 140 -5.65 -24.03 -11.25
C TYR A 140 -6.12 -25.06 -12.27
N VAL A 141 -7.30 -25.60 -12.07
CA VAL A 141 -7.86 -26.67 -12.94
C VAL A 141 -8.90 -26.15 -13.93
N GLY A 142 -9.31 -24.90 -13.82
CA GLY A 142 -10.39 -24.31 -14.62
C GLY A 142 -11.77 -24.81 -14.21
N GLU A 143 -12.79 -24.38 -14.96
CA GLU A 143 -14.18 -24.74 -14.68
C GLU A 143 -14.54 -26.17 -15.09
N ASP A 144 -13.80 -26.74 -16.05
CA ASP A 144 -14.10 -28.05 -16.67
C ASP A 144 -13.62 -29.25 -15.85
N LYS A 145 -12.82 -29.05 -14.83
CA LYS A 145 -12.26 -30.11 -13.98
C LYS A 145 -12.72 -29.95 -12.54
N ASP A 146 -12.73 -31.06 -11.84
CA ASP A 146 -13.10 -31.07 -10.43
C ASP A 146 -11.95 -30.54 -9.56
N SER A 147 -12.31 -29.70 -8.62
CA SER A 147 -11.44 -29.30 -7.50
C SER A 147 -11.28 -30.46 -6.50
N ASN A 148 -10.27 -30.38 -5.63
CA ASN A 148 -10.04 -31.42 -4.62
C ASN A 148 -10.23 -30.89 -3.19
N PRO A 149 -11.48 -30.91 -2.66
CA PRO A 149 -11.75 -30.48 -1.30
C PRO A 149 -11.20 -31.43 -0.22
N ASN A 150 -10.79 -32.64 -0.57
CA ASN A 150 -10.31 -33.66 0.35
C ASN A 150 -8.78 -33.81 0.35
N ALA A 151 -8.07 -32.83 -0.23
CA ALA A 151 -6.62 -32.85 -0.26
C ALA A 151 -6.02 -32.88 1.16
N THR A 152 -5.07 -33.76 1.36
CA THR A 152 -4.32 -33.91 2.63
C THR A 152 -2.90 -33.37 2.51
N THR A 153 -2.43 -33.19 1.30
CA THR A 153 -1.12 -32.63 0.97
C THR A 153 -1.26 -31.50 -0.05
N SER A 154 -0.29 -30.60 -0.10
CA SER A 154 -0.32 -29.48 -1.03
C SER A 154 -0.28 -29.94 -2.51
N SER A 155 0.30 -31.11 -2.79
CA SER A 155 0.40 -31.65 -4.16
C SER A 155 -0.94 -32.17 -4.70
N GLU A 156 -1.89 -32.45 -3.83
CA GLU A 156 -3.24 -32.94 -4.18
C GLU A 156 -4.24 -31.81 -4.37
N LEU A 157 -3.84 -30.57 -4.01
CA LEU A 157 -4.72 -29.41 -4.13
C LEU A 157 -5.03 -29.10 -5.60
N ALA A 158 -6.28 -28.81 -5.88
CA ALA A 158 -6.79 -28.37 -7.18
C ALA A 158 -7.89 -27.36 -6.95
N PHE A 159 -7.82 -26.22 -7.61
CA PHE A 159 -8.70 -25.08 -7.38
C PHE A 159 -9.40 -24.62 -8.66
N LYS A 160 -10.63 -24.18 -8.53
CA LYS A 160 -11.29 -23.26 -9.45
C LYS A 160 -10.91 -21.81 -9.11
N ASP A 161 -11.45 -20.83 -9.87
CA ASP A 161 -11.08 -19.43 -9.69
C ASP A 161 -11.23 -18.97 -8.24
N LEU A 162 -12.47 -19.01 -7.70
CA LEU A 162 -12.70 -18.55 -6.33
C LEU A 162 -12.88 -19.73 -5.38
N THR A 163 -12.00 -19.86 -4.41
CA THR A 163 -12.13 -20.87 -3.36
C THR A 163 -11.75 -20.31 -2.00
N LEU A 164 -12.59 -20.46 -0.99
CA LEU A 164 -12.25 -20.21 0.41
C LEU A 164 -12.05 -21.52 1.14
N ILE A 165 -10.86 -21.72 1.68
CA ILE A 165 -10.55 -22.88 2.52
C ILE A 165 -10.40 -22.43 3.96
N LYS A 166 -10.98 -23.19 4.90
CA LYS A 166 -10.67 -23.08 6.33
C LYS A 166 -9.76 -24.23 6.71
N ILE A 167 -8.62 -23.91 7.24
CA ILE A 167 -7.63 -24.90 7.70
C ILE A 167 -7.57 -24.83 9.24
N LYS A 168 -7.61 -26.01 9.86
CA LYS A 168 -7.47 -26.17 11.30
C LYS A 168 -6.53 -27.32 11.60
N ASN A 169 -5.49 -27.06 12.39
CA ASN A 169 -4.46 -28.04 12.73
C ASN A 169 -3.86 -28.73 11.47
N GLY A 170 -3.59 -27.95 10.42
CA GLY A 170 -3.03 -28.45 9.17
C GLY A 170 -3.97 -29.28 8.30
N LYS A 171 -5.29 -29.27 8.54
CA LYS A 171 -6.29 -30.02 7.78
C LYS A 171 -7.37 -29.09 7.25
N ILE A 172 -7.88 -29.36 6.05
CA ILE A 172 -9.05 -28.68 5.50
C ILE A 172 -10.27 -29.09 6.32
N VAL A 173 -10.96 -28.11 6.89
CA VAL A 173 -12.24 -28.31 7.61
C VAL A 173 -13.43 -27.72 6.88
N LYS A 174 -13.18 -26.75 5.97
CA LYS A 174 -14.17 -26.23 5.02
C LYS A 174 -13.51 -25.92 3.69
N TYR A 175 -14.27 -26.13 2.62
CA TYR A 175 -13.89 -25.86 1.25
C TYR A 175 -15.10 -25.30 0.50
N LEU A 176 -15.06 -24.02 0.12
CA LEU A 176 -16.20 -23.27 -0.40
C LEU A 176 -15.82 -22.60 -1.72
N GLU A 177 -16.60 -22.83 -2.76
CA GLU A 177 -16.30 -22.35 -4.12
C GLU A 177 -17.32 -21.33 -4.65
N THR A 178 -18.38 -21.04 -3.91
CA THR A 178 -19.37 -20.06 -4.34
C THR A 178 -19.35 -18.82 -3.46
N LEU A 179 -19.55 -17.67 -4.07
CA LEU A 179 -19.53 -16.38 -3.36
C LEU A 179 -20.55 -16.35 -2.21
N ASP A 180 -21.74 -16.93 -2.40
CA ASP A 180 -22.80 -16.90 -1.38
C ASP A 180 -22.44 -17.77 -0.17
N THR A 181 -21.86 -18.95 -0.38
CA THR A 181 -21.39 -19.80 0.71
C THR A 181 -20.22 -19.17 1.46
N ILE A 182 -19.33 -18.50 0.75
CA ILE A 182 -18.20 -17.76 1.33
C ILE A 182 -18.72 -16.61 2.19
N LYS A 183 -19.63 -15.79 1.69
CA LYS A 183 -20.23 -14.68 2.46
C LYS A 183 -20.93 -15.20 3.72
N THR A 184 -21.69 -16.28 3.59
CA THR A 184 -22.39 -16.92 4.72
C THR A 184 -21.39 -17.38 5.78
N GLU A 185 -20.33 -18.06 5.39
CA GLU A 185 -19.27 -18.53 6.30
C GLU A 185 -18.57 -17.37 7.02
N LEU A 186 -18.27 -16.31 6.28
CA LEU A 186 -17.61 -15.13 6.83
C LEU A 186 -18.57 -14.21 7.60
N GLY A 187 -19.89 -14.43 7.48
CA GLY A 187 -20.93 -13.62 8.12
C GLY A 187 -20.98 -12.17 7.62
N ILE A 188 -20.78 -11.94 6.31
CA ILE A 188 -20.71 -10.60 5.70
C ILE A 188 -21.64 -10.45 4.51
#